data_77016dca0beff64da35a4a5bebe7fcde
#
_entry.id   77016dca0beff64da35a4a5bebe7fcde
#
_cell.length_a   1.000
_cell.length_b   1.000
_cell.length_c   1.000
_cell.angle_alpha   90.00
_cell.angle_beta   90.00
_cell.angle_gamma   90.00
#
_symmetry.space_group_name_H-M   'P 1'
#
loop_
_entity.id
_entity.type
_entity.pdbx_description
1 polymer ?
#
loop_
_entity_poly.entity_id
_entity_poly.type
_entity_poly.pdbx_seq_one_letter_code
_entity_poly.pdbx_strand_id
1 'polypeptide(L)'
;MANVAVIGAQWGDEGKGKIVDWLSARADVVVRFQGGHNAGHTLVIDGKTYKLSLLPSGVVRPGKLSIIGNGVVVDPWAFVDEVARIRVLGVTVTPDSLLVAENAALILPLHRELDTARESSNSVQRLGTTKRGIGPAYEDKVGRRALRVIDLKDPKSLPDKIARLLAHHNALRRGSNLPEIDADALLEALEEIAPKILPFVGSAWRRLDEMRRKGKRILFEGAQAVLLDIDHGTYPYVTSSNTVAGQAAAGSGCGPRDIGYVLGIVKAYTTRVGEGPFPTELTDALGEKLGSRGAEFGTVTGRKRRCGWFDSVLVRQTVVTGGIDGIALTKLDVLDTFDEINICTGYRLDGQEIDHLPVDANEQARCVPIYETVEGWSESTRGARSWAELPATAVKYIRRVEELIGAPVALLSTSPEREDTILVRDPFVDR
;
A
#
# COMPACT_ATOMS: atom_id res chain seq x y z
N MET A 1 3.69 24.84 -5.16
CA MET A 1 3.61 23.49 -5.74
C MET A 1 3.10 22.55 -4.67
N ALA A 2 2.14 21.71 -5.00
CA ALA A 2 1.60 20.75 -4.04
C ALA A 2 2.49 19.51 -3.95
N ASN A 3 2.69 18.99 -2.74
CA ASN A 3 3.15 17.62 -2.58
C ASN A 3 1.95 16.68 -2.80
N VAL A 4 2.21 15.43 -3.16
CA VAL A 4 1.15 14.46 -3.46
C VAL A 4 1.31 13.25 -2.57
N ALA A 5 0.23 12.87 -1.88
CA ALA A 5 0.14 11.58 -1.20
C ALA A 5 -0.72 10.62 -2.04
N VAL A 6 -0.18 9.45 -2.34
CA VAL A 6 -0.88 8.39 -3.08
C VAL A 6 -1.23 7.26 -2.13
N ILE A 7 -2.51 6.98 -1.98
CA ILE A 7 -3.03 5.89 -1.13
C ILE A 7 -4.00 5.01 -1.92
N GLY A 8 -4.09 3.73 -1.58
CA GLY A 8 -5.16 2.87 -2.09
C GLY A 8 -6.48 3.17 -1.39
N ALA A 9 -7.57 3.23 -2.11
CA ALA A 9 -8.89 3.55 -1.56
C ALA A 9 -9.85 2.35 -1.46
N GLN A 10 -9.35 1.14 -1.69
CA GLN A 10 -10.10 -0.11 -1.56
C GLN A 10 -9.32 -1.10 -0.66
N TRP A 11 -9.19 -2.38 -1.02
CA TRP A 11 -8.46 -3.41 -0.26
C TRP A 11 -7.06 -3.72 -0.81
N GLY A 12 -6.40 -2.78 -1.45
CA GLY A 12 -5.12 -3.00 -2.12
C GLY A 12 -5.29 -3.53 -3.55
N ASP A 13 -4.16 -3.67 -4.22
CA ASP A 13 -4.10 -4.18 -5.61
C ASP A 13 -4.88 -3.33 -6.64
N GLU A 14 -5.16 -2.06 -6.33
CA GLU A 14 -5.88 -1.12 -7.23
C GLU A 14 -5.03 -0.66 -8.43
N GLY A 15 -3.83 -1.18 -8.61
CA GLY A 15 -2.94 -0.74 -9.68
C GLY A 15 -2.08 0.48 -9.32
N LYS A 16 -1.85 0.72 -8.01
CA LYS A 16 -1.02 1.82 -7.51
C LYS A 16 0.33 1.94 -8.21
N GLY A 17 0.99 0.82 -8.49
CA GLY A 17 2.34 0.82 -9.07
C GLY A 17 2.45 1.63 -10.36
N LYS A 18 1.51 1.49 -11.30
CA LYS A 18 1.47 2.26 -12.55
C LYS A 18 1.35 3.78 -12.28
N ILE A 19 0.42 4.17 -11.41
CA ILE A 19 0.13 5.58 -11.11
C ILE A 19 1.30 6.21 -10.34
N VAL A 20 1.86 5.49 -9.36
CA VAL A 20 3.04 5.96 -8.62
C VAL A 20 4.24 6.09 -9.55
N ASP A 21 4.46 5.15 -10.46
CA ASP A 21 5.51 5.26 -11.47
C ASP A 21 5.33 6.50 -12.36
N TRP A 22 4.11 6.73 -12.84
CA TRP A 22 3.78 7.91 -13.66
C TRP A 22 4.03 9.22 -12.90
N LEU A 23 3.64 9.29 -11.62
CA LEU A 23 3.86 10.46 -10.76
C LEU A 23 5.32 10.60 -10.33
N SER A 24 6.04 9.51 -10.08
CA SER A 24 7.44 9.52 -9.66
C SER A 24 8.35 10.18 -10.70
N ALA A 25 8.02 10.09 -11.99
CA ALA A 25 8.73 10.81 -13.04
C ALA A 25 8.65 12.35 -12.88
N ARG A 26 7.57 12.84 -12.28
CA ARG A 26 7.27 14.26 -12.07
C ARG A 26 7.71 14.78 -10.70
N ALA A 27 7.96 13.88 -9.75
CA ALA A 27 8.45 14.22 -8.41
C ALA A 27 9.98 14.37 -8.39
N ASP A 28 10.50 15.12 -7.44
CA ASP A 28 11.93 15.20 -7.13
C ASP A 28 12.32 14.23 -6.02
N VAL A 29 11.37 13.97 -5.10
CA VAL A 29 11.54 13.09 -3.95
C VAL A 29 10.38 12.09 -3.88
N VAL A 30 10.67 10.82 -3.62
CA VAL A 30 9.66 9.77 -3.40
C VAL A 30 9.86 9.15 -2.03
N VAL A 31 8.79 9.11 -1.22
CA VAL A 31 8.84 8.70 0.19
C VAL A 31 7.89 7.55 0.46
N ARG A 32 8.42 6.40 0.89
CA ARG A 32 7.62 5.35 1.54
C ARG A 32 7.42 5.72 3.00
N PHE A 33 6.20 5.79 3.47
CA PHE A 33 5.91 6.31 4.81
C PHE A 33 5.32 5.30 5.79
N GLN A 34 4.95 4.09 5.32
CA GLN A 34 4.40 3.02 6.16
C GLN A 34 4.56 1.64 5.50
N GLY A 35 4.18 0.58 6.23
CA GLY A 35 4.31 -0.80 5.79
C GLY A 35 5.73 -1.33 5.94
N GLY A 36 6.11 -2.23 5.08
CA GLY A 36 7.43 -2.84 5.01
C GLY A 36 7.65 -3.48 3.65
N HIS A 37 8.44 -4.54 3.59
CA HIS A 37 8.71 -5.27 2.35
C HIS A 37 7.61 -6.27 1.95
N ASN A 38 6.43 -6.21 2.60
CA ASN A 38 5.25 -7.03 2.27
C ASN A 38 4.46 -6.53 1.07
N ALA A 39 4.62 -5.27 0.67
CA ALA A 39 3.91 -4.67 -0.46
C ALA A 39 4.81 -4.66 -1.70
N GLY A 40 4.68 -5.70 -2.54
CA GLY A 40 5.40 -5.74 -3.82
C GLY A 40 4.66 -4.98 -4.91
N HIS A 41 5.42 -4.21 -5.73
CA HIS A 41 4.91 -3.63 -6.95
C HIS A 41 5.92 -3.79 -8.10
N THR A 42 5.41 -3.82 -9.31
CA THR A 42 6.22 -4.00 -10.51
C THR A 42 6.17 -2.71 -11.32
N LEU A 43 7.34 -2.24 -11.72
CA LEU A 43 7.51 -1.11 -12.63
C LEU A 43 8.11 -1.60 -13.94
N VAL A 44 7.64 -1.06 -15.06
CA VAL A 44 8.23 -1.31 -16.38
C VAL A 44 8.70 0.03 -16.93
N ILE A 45 10.02 0.17 -17.09
CA ILE A 45 10.66 1.41 -17.57
C ILE A 45 11.60 1.04 -18.70
N ASP A 46 11.40 1.61 -19.87
CA ASP A 46 12.21 1.37 -21.07
C ASP A 46 12.39 -0.14 -21.38
N GLY A 47 11.29 -0.90 -21.25
CA GLY A 47 11.24 -2.34 -21.48
C GLY A 47 11.87 -3.20 -20.37
N LYS A 48 12.44 -2.60 -19.32
CA LYS A 48 12.99 -3.32 -18.17
C LYS A 48 11.98 -3.40 -17.04
N THR A 49 11.88 -4.57 -16.44
CA THR A 49 10.98 -4.85 -15.32
C THR A 49 11.71 -4.76 -13.97
N TYR A 50 11.24 -3.90 -13.08
CA TYR A 50 11.74 -3.75 -11.73
C TYR A 50 10.68 -4.21 -10.73
N LYS A 51 11.01 -5.19 -9.89
CA LYS A 51 10.13 -5.66 -8.81
C LYS A 51 10.64 -5.07 -7.50
N LEU A 52 9.89 -4.11 -6.96
CA LEU A 52 10.22 -3.43 -5.70
C LEU A 52 9.29 -3.93 -4.60
N SER A 53 9.80 -3.97 -3.38
CA SER A 53 9.04 -4.35 -2.18
C SER A 53 9.19 -3.32 -1.05
N LEU A 54 10.43 -2.98 -0.69
CA LEU A 54 10.76 -2.03 0.36
C LEU A 54 11.16 -0.66 -0.21
N LEU A 55 11.89 -0.66 -1.32
CA LEU A 55 12.42 0.55 -1.91
C LEU A 55 11.31 1.40 -2.54
N PRO A 56 11.35 2.75 -2.39
CA PRO A 56 10.41 3.63 -3.07
C PRO A 56 10.56 3.57 -4.60
N SER A 57 9.46 3.81 -5.33
CA SER A 57 9.43 3.77 -6.80
C SER A 57 10.41 4.73 -7.48
N GLY A 58 10.80 5.81 -6.81
CA GLY A 58 11.77 6.78 -7.30
C GLY A 58 13.18 6.24 -7.47
N VAL A 59 13.53 5.14 -6.79
CA VAL A 59 14.91 4.60 -6.76
C VAL A 59 15.42 4.18 -8.16
N VAL A 60 14.52 3.76 -9.04
CA VAL A 60 14.88 3.33 -10.41
C VAL A 60 14.97 4.49 -11.40
N ARG A 61 14.80 5.73 -10.93
CA ARG A 61 14.83 6.94 -11.77
C ARG A 61 16.04 7.81 -11.46
N PRO A 62 16.91 8.10 -12.44
CA PRO A 62 18.06 8.95 -12.22
C PRO A 62 17.69 10.33 -11.67
N GLY A 63 18.52 10.85 -10.77
CA GLY A 63 18.37 12.21 -10.21
C GLY A 63 17.23 12.39 -9.21
N LYS A 64 16.53 11.31 -8.81
CA LYS A 64 15.50 11.34 -7.77
C LYS A 64 16.07 10.94 -6.42
N LEU A 65 15.57 11.59 -5.36
CA LEU A 65 15.83 11.15 -3.98
C LEU A 65 14.70 10.22 -3.53
N SER A 66 15.07 9.05 -3.04
CA SER A 66 14.15 8.07 -2.45
C SER A 66 14.35 8.01 -0.96
N ILE A 67 13.26 8.02 -0.18
CA ILE A 67 13.30 8.01 1.29
C ILE A 67 12.42 6.88 1.81
N ILE A 68 13.01 6.00 2.64
CA ILE A 68 12.26 5.09 3.50
C ILE A 68 12.04 5.79 4.82
N GLY A 69 10.80 6.20 5.10
CA GLY A 69 10.41 6.97 6.26
C GLY A 69 10.37 6.16 7.55
N ASN A 70 10.29 6.86 8.67
CA ASN A 70 10.25 6.26 10.01
C ASN A 70 8.97 5.46 10.32
N GLY A 71 7.93 5.65 9.53
CA GLY A 71 6.71 4.84 9.63
C GLY A 71 6.86 3.43 9.08
N VAL A 72 7.85 3.19 8.21
CA VAL A 72 8.17 1.86 7.67
C VAL A 72 8.87 1.01 8.71
N VAL A 73 8.56 -0.30 8.73
CA VAL A 73 9.38 -1.29 9.43
C VAL A 73 10.35 -1.92 8.43
N VAL A 74 11.64 -1.87 8.74
CA VAL A 74 12.74 -2.16 7.81
C VAL A 74 13.38 -3.49 8.13
N ASP A 75 13.28 -4.45 7.22
CA ASP A 75 14.10 -5.67 7.24
C ASP A 75 15.46 -5.34 6.59
N PRO A 76 16.58 -5.31 7.35
CA PRO A 76 17.86 -4.87 6.82
C PRO A 76 18.45 -5.86 5.81
N TRP A 77 18.16 -7.16 5.93
CA TRP A 77 18.58 -8.17 4.95
C TRP A 77 17.80 -8.01 3.65
N ALA A 78 16.46 -7.91 3.72
CA ALA A 78 15.63 -7.65 2.56
C ALA A 78 16.01 -6.33 1.84
N PHE A 79 16.39 -5.30 2.60
CA PHE A 79 16.89 -4.04 2.06
C PHE A 79 18.16 -4.24 1.23
N VAL A 80 19.16 -4.91 1.79
CA VAL A 80 20.45 -5.17 1.13
C VAL A 80 20.25 -6.02 -0.13
N ASP A 81 19.46 -7.07 -0.04
CA ASP A 81 19.13 -7.94 -1.17
C ASP A 81 18.42 -7.18 -2.29
N GLU A 82 17.46 -6.32 -1.94
CA GLU A 82 16.72 -5.53 -2.92
C GLU A 82 17.62 -4.50 -3.61
N VAL A 83 18.48 -3.80 -2.87
CA VAL A 83 19.48 -2.88 -3.41
C VAL A 83 20.45 -3.63 -4.36
N ALA A 84 20.94 -4.79 -3.95
CA ALA A 84 21.82 -5.61 -4.81
C ALA A 84 21.12 -6.00 -6.12
N ARG A 85 19.87 -6.47 -6.02
CA ARG A 85 19.08 -6.89 -7.19
C ARG A 85 18.86 -5.77 -8.19
N ILE A 86 18.52 -4.56 -7.74
CA ILE A 86 18.29 -3.44 -8.68
C ILE A 86 19.60 -2.90 -9.26
N ARG A 87 20.73 -2.98 -8.53
CA ARG A 87 22.06 -2.65 -9.06
C ARG A 87 22.45 -3.57 -10.21
N VAL A 88 22.16 -4.86 -10.13
CA VAL A 88 22.37 -5.83 -11.23
C VAL A 88 21.57 -5.45 -12.48
N LEU A 89 20.41 -4.81 -12.33
CA LEU A 89 19.61 -4.28 -13.43
C LEU A 89 20.11 -2.93 -13.99
N GLY A 90 21.25 -2.44 -13.49
CA GLY A 90 21.91 -1.22 -13.97
C GLY A 90 21.48 0.06 -13.25
N VAL A 91 20.76 -0.04 -12.13
CA VAL A 91 20.36 1.14 -11.34
C VAL A 91 21.47 1.52 -10.37
N THR A 92 21.90 2.79 -10.41
CA THR A 92 22.87 3.33 -9.46
C THR A 92 22.16 3.73 -8.17
N VAL A 93 22.48 3.05 -7.07
CA VAL A 93 21.93 3.33 -5.73
C VAL A 93 23.06 3.75 -4.81
N THR A 94 23.00 5.00 -4.36
CA THR A 94 24.01 5.62 -3.46
C THR A 94 23.33 6.26 -2.25
N PRO A 95 24.08 6.60 -1.19
CA PRO A 95 23.56 7.37 -0.06
C PRO A 95 22.96 8.74 -0.44
N ASP A 96 23.34 9.31 -1.59
CA ASP A 96 22.77 10.57 -2.07
C ASP A 96 21.39 10.37 -2.71
N SER A 97 21.12 9.20 -3.29
CA SER A 97 19.88 8.86 -4.00
C SER A 97 18.88 8.07 -3.16
N LEU A 98 19.32 7.44 -2.07
CA LEU A 98 18.47 6.65 -1.18
C LEU A 98 18.80 6.94 0.28
N LEU A 99 17.76 7.24 1.09
CA LEU A 99 17.89 7.48 2.52
C LEU A 99 16.93 6.57 3.29
N VAL A 100 17.42 5.95 4.36
CA VAL A 100 16.63 5.21 5.35
C VAL A 100 16.54 6.03 6.63
N ALA A 101 15.32 6.26 7.13
CA ALA A 101 15.12 7.01 8.36
C ALA A 101 15.81 6.34 9.54
N GLU A 102 16.67 7.07 10.24
CA GLU A 102 17.43 6.59 11.37
C GLU A 102 16.57 6.03 12.52
N ASN A 103 15.35 6.54 12.66
CA ASN A 103 14.38 6.17 13.68
C ASN A 103 13.35 5.14 13.22
N ALA A 104 13.49 4.53 12.04
CA ALA A 104 12.66 3.42 11.60
C ALA A 104 12.94 2.16 12.44
N ALA A 105 11.89 1.39 12.75
CA ALA A 105 12.03 0.13 13.49
C ALA A 105 12.52 -1.00 12.57
N LEU A 106 13.33 -1.89 13.12
CA LEU A 106 13.86 -3.05 12.40
C LEU A 106 12.88 -4.23 12.45
N ILE A 107 12.79 -4.95 11.35
CA ILE A 107 12.27 -6.31 11.30
C ILE A 107 13.46 -7.26 11.51
N LEU A 108 13.34 -8.16 12.49
CA LEU A 108 14.34 -9.14 12.83
C LEU A 108 13.86 -10.55 12.47
N PRO A 109 14.75 -11.56 12.38
CA PRO A 109 14.36 -12.95 12.09
C PRO A 109 13.24 -13.48 13.00
N LEU A 110 13.32 -13.16 14.30
CA LEU A 110 12.31 -13.55 15.30
C LEU A 110 10.89 -13.05 14.97
N HIS A 111 10.75 -11.88 14.31
CA HIS A 111 9.45 -11.35 13.90
C HIS A 111 8.83 -12.20 12.79
N ARG A 112 9.64 -12.66 11.83
CA ARG A 112 9.17 -13.55 10.72
C ARG A 112 8.78 -14.93 11.25
N GLU A 113 9.54 -15.46 12.21
CA GLU A 113 9.21 -16.73 12.87
C GLU A 113 7.91 -16.63 13.64
N LEU A 114 7.70 -15.55 14.41
CA LEU A 114 6.47 -15.32 15.17
C LEU A 114 5.24 -15.17 14.24
N ASP A 115 5.37 -14.39 13.16
CA ASP A 115 4.32 -14.22 12.14
C ASP A 115 3.96 -15.57 11.50
N THR A 116 4.98 -16.37 11.15
CA THR A 116 4.79 -17.72 10.61
C THR A 116 4.11 -18.66 11.60
N ALA A 117 4.51 -18.63 12.86
CA ALA A 117 3.92 -19.47 13.91
C ALA A 117 2.45 -19.14 14.14
N ARG A 118 2.09 -17.85 14.19
CA ARG A 118 0.70 -17.38 14.32
C ARG A 118 -0.19 -17.83 13.16
N GLU A 119 0.28 -17.66 11.92
CA GLU A 119 -0.47 -18.09 10.71
C GLU A 119 -0.58 -19.60 10.56
N SER A 120 0.28 -20.36 11.21
CA SER A 120 0.27 -21.82 11.19
C SER A 120 -0.54 -22.44 12.34
N SER A 121 -0.90 -21.63 13.34
CA SER A 121 -1.66 -22.08 14.51
C SER A 121 -3.13 -22.34 14.16
N ASN A 122 -3.68 -23.45 14.67
CA ASN A 122 -5.12 -23.73 14.57
C ASN A 122 -5.94 -23.06 15.69
N SER A 123 -5.28 -22.49 16.70
CA SER A 123 -5.92 -21.85 17.86
C SER A 123 -6.14 -20.36 17.69
N VAL A 124 -5.60 -19.75 16.62
CA VAL A 124 -5.71 -18.32 16.35
C VAL A 124 -6.36 -18.12 14.98
N GLN A 125 -7.23 -17.12 14.88
CA GLN A 125 -7.84 -16.74 13.60
C GLN A 125 -6.76 -16.37 12.59
N ARG A 126 -6.74 -17.03 11.44
CA ARG A 126 -5.81 -16.75 10.35
C ARG A 126 -6.19 -15.42 9.70
N LEU A 127 -5.22 -14.55 9.55
CA LEU A 127 -5.40 -13.23 8.90
C LEU A 127 -4.98 -13.26 7.43
N GLY A 128 -4.25 -14.29 7.01
CA GLY A 128 -3.70 -14.39 5.65
C GLY A 128 -2.47 -13.50 5.44
N THR A 129 -1.62 -13.34 6.45
CA THR A 129 -0.42 -12.49 6.39
C THR A 129 0.60 -12.99 5.36
N THR A 130 1.54 -12.13 5.01
CA THR A 130 2.66 -12.48 4.11
C THR A 130 3.79 -13.23 4.80
N LYS A 131 3.70 -13.46 6.12
CA LYS A 131 4.72 -14.10 6.97
C LYS A 131 6.08 -13.41 6.94
N ARG A 132 6.07 -12.08 6.78
CA ARG A 132 7.29 -11.27 6.70
C ARG A 132 7.63 -10.53 7.99
N GLY A 133 6.89 -10.79 9.07
CA GLY A 133 7.14 -10.22 10.39
C GLY A 133 6.71 -8.77 10.55
N ILE A 134 5.86 -8.26 9.66
CA ILE A 134 5.41 -6.86 9.68
C ILE A 134 4.65 -6.55 10.97
N GLY A 135 3.61 -7.34 11.27
CA GLY A 135 2.79 -7.19 12.48
C GLY A 135 3.62 -7.22 13.76
N PRO A 136 4.39 -8.28 14.01
CA PRO A 136 5.25 -8.36 15.19
C PRO A 136 6.25 -7.20 15.33
N ALA A 137 6.80 -6.68 14.23
CA ALA A 137 7.68 -5.51 14.28
C ALA A 137 6.93 -4.22 14.67
N TYR A 138 5.70 -4.03 14.20
CA TYR A 138 4.85 -2.92 14.66
C TYR A 138 4.44 -3.08 16.12
N GLU A 139 4.14 -4.30 16.59
CA GLU A 139 3.87 -4.58 18.02
C GLU A 139 5.06 -4.15 18.89
N ASP A 140 6.28 -4.46 18.47
CA ASP A 140 7.48 -4.07 19.19
C ASP A 140 7.72 -2.55 19.15
N LYS A 141 7.42 -1.91 18.01
CA LYS A 141 7.49 -0.45 17.87
C LYS A 141 6.59 0.26 18.87
N VAL A 142 5.29 -0.10 18.93
CA VAL A 142 4.35 0.51 19.89
C VAL A 142 4.60 0.04 21.32
N GLY A 143 5.12 -1.18 21.51
CA GLY A 143 5.59 -1.72 22.79
C GLY A 143 6.89 -1.06 23.29
N ARG A 144 7.52 -0.17 22.51
CA ARG A 144 8.73 0.58 22.83
C ARG A 144 9.94 -0.29 23.14
N ARG A 145 10.03 -1.49 22.55
CA ARG A 145 11.12 -2.45 22.69
C ARG A 145 11.84 -2.74 21.36
N ALA A 146 11.32 -2.22 20.24
CA ALA A 146 11.93 -2.40 18.93
C ALA A 146 13.36 -1.85 18.88
N LEU A 147 14.25 -2.55 18.20
CA LEU A 147 15.49 -1.98 17.72
C LEU A 147 15.18 -1.04 16.55
N ARG A 148 15.87 0.10 16.52
CA ARG A 148 15.78 1.07 15.41
C ARG A 148 17.02 0.98 14.53
N VAL A 149 16.92 1.44 13.31
CA VAL A 149 18.05 1.42 12.36
C VAL A 149 19.28 2.13 12.94
N ILE A 150 19.09 3.26 13.65
CA ILE A 150 20.18 4.00 14.30
C ILE A 150 20.91 3.20 15.38
N ASP A 151 20.25 2.23 16.00
CA ASP A 151 20.87 1.42 17.07
C ASP A 151 22.05 0.60 16.53
N LEU A 152 22.03 0.25 15.25
CA LEU A 152 23.14 -0.43 14.58
C LEU A 152 24.45 0.39 14.54
N LYS A 153 24.37 1.70 14.79
CA LYS A 153 25.54 2.60 14.81
C LYS A 153 26.35 2.49 16.10
N ASP A 154 25.72 1.98 17.16
CA ASP A 154 26.37 1.86 18.48
C ASP A 154 26.39 0.39 18.93
N PRO A 155 27.43 -0.38 18.50
CA PRO A 155 27.58 -1.79 18.88
C PRO A 155 27.63 -2.02 20.38
N LYS A 156 28.09 -1.02 21.16
CA LYS A 156 28.23 -1.16 22.61
C LYS A 156 26.90 -1.23 23.35
N SER A 157 25.85 -0.54 22.80
CA SER A 157 24.52 -0.55 23.40
C SER A 157 23.60 -1.66 22.85
N LEU A 158 24.00 -2.34 21.79
CA LEU A 158 23.18 -3.39 21.17
C LEU A 158 22.88 -4.57 22.11
N PRO A 159 23.86 -5.14 22.88
CA PRO A 159 23.58 -6.27 23.78
C PRO A 159 22.47 -6.00 24.78
N ASP A 160 22.46 -4.84 25.44
CA ASP A 160 21.41 -4.46 26.39
C ASP A 160 20.05 -4.28 25.74
N LYS A 161 20.01 -3.74 24.52
CA LYS A 161 18.77 -3.56 23.75
C LYS A 161 18.21 -4.90 23.28
N ILE A 162 19.08 -5.80 22.83
CA ILE A 162 18.73 -7.18 22.45
C ILE A 162 18.19 -7.92 23.69
N ALA A 163 18.87 -7.86 24.83
CA ALA A 163 18.44 -8.52 26.06
C ALA A 163 17.01 -8.07 26.46
N ARG A 164 16.70 -6.77 26.40
CA ARG A 164 15.36 -6.24 26.70
C ARG A 164 14.31 -6.73 25.70
N LEU A 165 14.63 -6.77 24.42
CA LEU A 165 13.74 -7.30 23.37
C LEU A 165 13.48 -8.79 23.61
N LEU A 166 14.53 -9.58 23.83
CA LEU A 166 14.45 -11.02 23.99
C LEU A 166 13.79 -11.45 25.30
N ALA A 167 13.88 -10.64 26.38
CA ALA A 167 13.13 -10.91 27.60
C ALA A 167 11.62 -11.08 27.33
N HIS A 168 11.06 -10.25 26.45
CA HIS A 168 9.66 -10.37 26.03
C HIS A 168 9.43 -11.56 25.09
N HIS A 169 10.21 -11.65 24.02
CA HIS A 169 9.99 -12.66 22.99
C HIS A 169 10.28 -14.09 23.50
N ASN A 170 11.32 -14.28 24.31
CA ASN A 170 11.64 -15.60 24.85
C ASN A 170 10.61 -16.06 25.89
N ALA A 171 9.98 -15.13 26.64
CA ALA A 171 8.85 -15.47 27.49
C ALA A 171 7.64 -15.99 26.69
N LEU A 172 7.30 -15.33 25.56
CA LEU A 172 6.24 -15.79 24.65
C LEU A 172 6.58 -17.14 24.01
N ARG A 173 7.83 -17.33 23.58
CA ARG A 173 8.31 -18.55 22.95
C ARG A 173 8.26 -19.74 23.89
N ARG A 174 8.67 -19.56 25.16
CA ARG A 174 8.48 -20.59 26.20
C ARG A 174 7.04 -21.02 26.36
N GLY A 175 6.12 -20.04 26.45
CA GLY A 175 4.69 -20.30 26.54
C GLY A 175 4.09 -21.01 25.33
N SER A 176 4.75 -20.91 24.18
CA SER A 176 4.34 -21.54 22.92
C SER A 176 5.15 -22.79 22.55
N ASN A 177 5.98 -23.28 23.45
CA ASN A 177 6.92 -24.42 23.24
C ASN A 177 7.83 -24.22 22.02
N LEU A 178 8.25 -22.98 21.76
CA LEU A 178 9.23 -22.64 20.73
C LEU A 178 10.63 -22.47 21.36
N PRO A 179 11.71 -22.78 20.63
CA PRO A 179 13.06 -22.52 21.09
C PRO A 179 13.28 -21.02 21.40
N GLU A 180 14.03 -20.71 22.45
CA GLU A 180 14.44 -19.33 22.72
C GLU A 180 15.38 -18.81 21.63
N ILE A 181 15.36 -17.50 21.42
CA ILE A 181 16.29 -16.83 20.51
C ILE A 181 17.61 -16.62 21.25
N ASP A 182 18.70 -17.00 20.62
CA ASP A 182 20.04 -16.77 21.09
C ASP A 182 20.44 -15.30 20.89
N ALA A 183 20.82 -14.64 21.96
CA ALA A 183 21.18 -13.22 21.95
C ALA A 183 22.49 -12.95 21.20
N ASP A 184 23.47 -13.83 21.34
CA ASP A 184 24.80 -13.67 20.72
C ASP A 184 24.68 -13.89 19.20
N ALA A 185 23.94 -14.90 18.77
CA ALA A 185 23.67 -15.13 17.36
C ALA A 185 22.91 -13.97 16.70
N LEU A 186 21.95 -13.35 17.40
CA LEU A 186 21.25 -12.16 16.90
C LEU A 186 22.19 -10.95 16.83
N LEU A 187 23.06 -10.76 17.83
CA LEU A 187 24.04 -9.68 17.83
C LEU A 187 25.00 -9.81 16.65
N GLU A 188 25.60 -10.98 16.45
CA GLU A 188 26.50 -11.27 15.33
C GLU A 188 25.85 -10.97 13.97
N ALA A 189 24.61 -11.43 13.77
CA ALA A 189 23.86 -11.16 12.55
C ALA A 189 23.61 -9.66 12.32
N LEU A 190 23.36 -8.89 13.38
CA LEU A 190 23.18 -7.44 13.30
C LEU A 190 24.50 -6.70 13.03
N GLU A 191 25.60 -7.13 13.62
CA GLU A 191 26.93 -6.56 13.37
C GLU A 191 27.38 -6.82 11.93
N GLU A 192 27.06 -7.97 11.35
CA GLU A 192 27.37 -8.30 9.95
C GLU A 192 26.58 -7.44 8.95
N ILE A 193 25.29 -7.18 9.22
CA ILE A 193 24.42 -6.43 8.29
C ILE A 193 24.59 -4.91 8.44
N ALA A 194 24.98 -4.42 9.62
CA ALA A 194 25.07 -3.00 9.93
C ALA A 194 25.91 -2.18 8.91
N PRO A 195 27.14 -2.59 8.53
CA PRO A 195 27.96 -1.84 7.56
C PRO A 195 27.31 -1.69 6.19
N LYS A 196 26.37 -2.57 5.83
CA LYS A 196 25.71 -2.60 4.52
C LYS A 196 24.54 -1.61 4.46
N ILE A 197 23.85 -1.33 5.57
CA ILE A 197 22.73 -0.41 5.63
C ILE A 197 23.11 0.98 6.16
N LEU A 198 24.02 1.08 7.10
CA LEU A 198 24.40 2.34 7.77
C LEU A 198 24.81 3.48 6.82
N PRO A 199 25.45 3.23 5.66
CA PRO A 199 25.75 4.31 4.71
C PRO A 199 24.51 5.07 4.21
N PHE A 200 23.34 4.43 4.22
CA PHE A 200 22.06 5.00 3.76
C PHE A 200 21.27 5.68 4.89
N VAL A 201 21.73 5.60 6.14
CA VAL A 201 20.95 6.03 7.31
C VAL A 201 21.11 7.52 7.56
N GLY A 202 20.00 8.19 7.79
CA GLY A 202 19.99 9.62 8.10
C GLY A 202 18.65 10.14 8.60
N SER A 203 18.62 11.44 8.89
CA SER A 203 17.45 12.14 9.42
C SER A 203 16.48 12.45 8.30
N ALA A 204 15.43 11.64 8.12
CA ALA A 204 14.44 11.80 7.05
C ALA A 204 13.72 13.15 7.14
N TRP A 205 13.25 13.55 8.33
CA TRP A 205 12.53 14.81 8.50
C TRP A 205 13.37 16.04 8.12
N ARG A 206 14.67 16.04 8.47
CA ARG A 206 15.58 17.15 8.10
C ARG A 206 15.78 17.21 6.59
N ARG A 207 15.98 16.06 5.96
CA ARG A 207 16.14 15.95 4.52
C ARG A 207 14.89 16.41 3.76
N LEU A 208 13.71 16.03 4.25
CA LEU A 208 12.43 16.47 3.68
C LEU A 208 12.21 17.98 3.84
N ASP A 209 12.51 18.57 5.01
CA ASP A 209 12.42 20.00 5.21
C ASP A 209 13.37 20.78 4.29
N GLU A 210 14.59 20.29 4.09
CA GLU A 210 15.54 20.85 3.13
C GLU A 210 14.96 20.83 1.70
N MET A 211 14.40 19.69 1.26
CA MET A 211 13.81 19.55 -0.07
C MET A 211 12.60 20.47 -0.24
N ARG A 212 11.74 20.55 0.76
CA ARG A 212 10.57 21.44 0.78
C ARG A 212 11.00 22.93 0.66
N ARG A 213 11.99 23.36 1.42
CA ARG A 213 12.52 24.75 1.34
C ARG A 213 13.12 25.07 -0.02
N LYS A 214 13.65 24.07 -0.73
CA LYS A 214 14.14 24.20 -2.09
C LYS A 214 13.02 24.15 -3.15
N GLY A 215 11.75 24.11 -2.74
CA GLY A 215 10.61 24.04 -3.64
C GLY A 215 10.47 22.74 -4.42
N LYS A 216 11.07 21.65 -3.89
CA LYS A 216 11.03 20.33 -4.53
C LYS A 216 9.68 19.65 -4.37
N ARG A 217 9.23 18.92 -5.40
CA ARG A 217 7.99 18.15 -5.41
C ARG A 217 8.21 16.82 -4.70
N ILE A 218 7.40 16.55 -3.66
CA ILE A 218 7.48 15.35 -2.86
C ILE A 218 6.27 14.47 -3.17
N LEU A 219 6.51 13.22 -3.51
CA LEU A 219 5.52 12.16 -3.67
C LEU A 219 5.59 11.23 -2.46
N PHE A 220 4.52 11.16 -1.68
CA PHE A 220 4.37 10.18 -0.60
C PHE A 220 3.68 8.94 -1.17
N GLU A 221 4.40 7.83 -1.21
CA GLU A 221 3.96 6.55 -1.75
C GLU A 221 3.44 5.66 -0.63
N GLY A 222 2.12 5.48 -0.57
CA GLY A 222 1.47 4.55 0.36
C GLY A 222 1.55 3.10 -0.11
N ALA A 223 1.61 2.19 0.85
CA ALA A 223 1.46 0.76 0.64
C ALA A 223 0.07 0.31 1.14
N GLN A 224 -0.42 -0.85 0.67
CA GLN A 224 -1.76 -1.36 0.97
C GLN A 224 -2.87 -0.37 0.58
N ALA A 225 -3.94 -0.26 1.37
CA ALA A 225 -5.07 0.63 1.09
C ALA A 225 -5.87 0.94 2.36
N VAL A 226 -6.75 1.94 2.31
CA VAL A 226 -7.51 2.44 3.47
C VAL A 226 -8.39 1.36 4.11
N LEU A 227 -9.00 0.46 3.33
CA LEU A 227 -9.79 -0.65 3.91
C LEU A 227 -8.94 -1.74 4.59
N LEU A 228 -7.61 -1.64 4.48
CA LEU A 228 -6.63 -2.44 5.23
C LEU A 228 -5.95 -1.64 6.34
N ASP A 229 -6.38 -0.41 6.63
CA ASP A 229 -5.85 0.41 7.72
C ASP A 229 -6.16 -0.22 9.07
N ILE A 230 -5.21 -0.16 10.02
CA ILE A 230 -5.36 -0.78 11.34
C ILE A 230 -6.53 -0.20 12.15
N ASP A 231 -6.85 1.08 11.96
CA ASP A 231 -7.91 1.78 12.70
C ASP A 231 -9.21 1.93 11.89
N HIS A 232 -9.09 2.20 10.58
CA HIS A 232 -10.22 2.54 9.70
C HIS A 232 -10.62 1.42 8.74
N GLY A 233 -9.84 0.34 8.70
CA GLY A 233 -10.10 -0.80 7.81
C GLY A 233 -11.08 -1.82 8.37
N THR A 234 -11.22 -2.92 7.63
CA THR A 234 -12.12 -4.04 7.97
C THR A 234 -11.47 -4.99 8.98
N TYR A 235 -11.24 -4.48 10.20
CA TYR A 235 -10.62 -5.22 11.30
C TYR A 235 -11.39 -6.54 11.60
N PRO A 236 -10.71 -7.67 11.90
CA PRO A 236 -9.25 -7.81 12.06
C PRO A 236 -8.47 -8.10 10.76
N TYR A 237 -9.12 -8.13 9.61
CA TYR A 237 -8.53 -8.45 8.30
C TYR A 237 -7.86 -7.22 7.68
N VAL A 238 -6.85 -6.70 8.35
CA VAL A 238 -6.13 -5.45 8.04
C VAL A 238 -4.62 -5.63 8.12
N THR A 239 -3.85 -4.64 7.66
CA THR A 239 -2.42 -4.56 7.93
C THR A 239 -2.18 -3.94 9.32
N SER A 240 -0.95 -4.02 9.83
CA SER A 240 -0.59 -3.52 11.17
C SER A 240 -0.15 -2.05 11.16
N SER A 241 -0.45 -1.31 10.12
CA SER A 241 -0.08 0.11 9.99
C SER A 241 -1.27 0.96 9.57
N ASN A 242 -1.22 2.26 9.86
CA ASN A 242 -2.13 3.21 9.24
C ASN A 242 -1.75 3.41 7.78
N THR A 243 -2.74 3.38 6.90
CA THR A 243 -2.60 3.49 5.45
C THR A 243 -3.26 4.76 4.88
N VAL A 244 -3.97 5.51 5.73
CA VAL A 244 -4.56 6.82 5.39
C VAL A 244 -3.49 7.88 5.13
N ALA A 245 -3.81 8.93 4.40
CA ALA A 245 -2.85 9.97 4.02
C ALA A 245 -2.23 10.69 5.23
N GLY A 246 -2.94 10.80 6.35
CA GLY A 246 -2.41 11.37 7.59
C GLY A 246 -1.12 10.68 8.08
N GLN A 247 -0.95 9.39 7.79
CA GLN A 247 0.25 8.64 8.12
C GLN A 247 1.48 9.11 7.33
N ALA A 248 1.31 9.74 6.17
CA ALA A 248 2.44 10.30 5.42
C ALA A 248 3.20 11.36 6.24
N ALA A 249 2.49 12.18 7.01
CA ALA A 249 3.12 13.13 7.93
C ALA A 249 3.86 12.43 9.07
N ALA A 250 3.17 11.59 9.84
CA ALA A 250 3.74 10.89 10.98
C ALA A 250 4.88 9.92 10.57
N GLY A 251 4.71 9.22 9.45
CA GLY A 251 5.63 8.19 8.99
C GLY A 251 6.84 8.68 8.19
N SER A 252 6.89 9.97 7.85
CA SER A 252 8.04 10.60 7.19
C SER A 252 8.69 11.70 8.02
N GLY A 253 7.96 12.22 9.04
CA GLY A 253 8.41 13.32 9.87
C GLY A 253 8.20 14.70 9.24
N CYS A 254 7.34 14.82 8.24
CA CYS A 254 6.88 16.14 7.76
C CYS A 254 5.64 16.62 8.55
N GLY A 255 5.30 17.90 8.43
CA GLY A 255 4.08 18.43 9.03
C GLY A 255 2.82 18.00 8.24
N PRO A 256 1.64 17.87 8.89
CA PRO A 256 0.42 17.48 8.17
C PRO A 256 0.02 18.48 7.08
N ARG A 257 0.39 19.77 7.20
CA ARG A 257 0.16 20.79 6.18
C ARG A 257 1.07 20.69 4.95
N ASP A 258 2.13 19.88 5.06
CA ASP A 258 3.06 19.64 3.96
C ASP A 258 2.53 18.56 2.99
N ILE A 259 1.48 17.83 3.37
CA ILE A 259 0.74 16.95 2.47
C ILE A 259 -0.21 17.83 1.67
N GLY A 260 0.07 18.01 0.39
CA GLY A 260 -0.71 18.88 -0.48
C GLY A 260 -1.98 18.21 -0.97
N TYR A 261 -1.87 17.45 -2.05
CA TYR A 261 -2.98 16.73 -2.69
C TYR A 261 -2.98 15.25 -2.31
N VAL A 262 -4.13 14.72 -1.94
CA VAL A 262 -4.28 13.29 -1.66
C VAL A 262 -4.98 12.60 -2.83
N LEU A 263 -4.24 11.74 -3.53
CA LEU A 263 -4.75 10.94 -4.65
C LEU A 263 -5.11 9.54 -4.17
N GLY A 264 -6.38 9.22 -4.20
CA GLY A 264 -6.90 7.86 -3.95
C GLY A 264 -6.82 6.99 -5.20
N ILE A 265 -6.22 5.81 -5.11
CA ILE A 265 -6.26 4.87 -6.24
C ILE A 265 -7.47 3.96 -6.07
N VAL A 266 -8.31 3.91 -7.09
CA VAL A 266 -9.57 3.19 -7.12
C VAL A 266 -9.64 2.34 -8.38
N LYS A 267 -10.00 1.09 -8.27
CA LYS A 267 -10.29 0.21 -9.39
C LYS A 267 -11.76 0.35 -9.82
N ALA A 268 -12.06 0.29 -11.10
CA ALA A 268 -13.42 0.38 -11.62
C ALA A 268 -14.37 -0.77 -11.18
N TYR A 269 -13.86 -1.71 -10.44
CA TYR A 269 -14.57 -2.79 -9.73
C TYR A 269 -13.84 -3.07 -8.41
N THR A 270 -14.32 -3.99 -7.60
CA THR A 270 -13.71 -4.26 -6.30
C THR A 270 -12.99 -5.60 -6.30
N THR A 271 -11.81 -5.67 -5.66
CA THR A 271 -11.12 -6.93 -5.41
C THR A 271 -10.61 -7.00 -3.98
N ARG A 272 -10.56 -8.22 -3.45
CA ARG A 272 -10.00 -8.49 -2.12
C ARG A 272 -9.10 -9.73 -2.15
N VAL A 273 -7.98 -9.67 -1.45
CA VAL A 273 -7.12 -10.83 -1.18
C VAL A 273 -7.34 -11.27 0.26
N GLY A 274 -7.37 -12.58 0.49
CA GLY A 274 -7.49 -13.15 1.84
C GLY A 274 -8.92 -13.27 2.34
N GLU A 275 -9.00 -13.43 3.63
CA GLU A 275 -10.25 -13.65 4.36
C GLU A 275 -10.98 -12.34 4.64
N GLY A 276 -12.15 -12.45 5.25
CA GLY A 276 -12.97 -11.34 5.69
C GLY A 276 -14.15 -11.01 4.78
N PRO A 277 -15.11 -10.24 5.28
CA PRO A 277 -16.33 -9.88 4.58
C PRO A 277 -16.08 -9.10 3.28
N PHE A 278 -16.87 -9.38 2.26
CA PHE A 278 -16.83 -8.69 0.97
C PHE A 278 -18.27 -8.57 0.42
N PRO A 279 -19.03 -7.53 0.82
CA PRO A 279 -20.46 -7.45 0.51
C PRO A 279 -20.81 -7.55 -0.97
N THR A 280 -19.98 -6.98 -1.85
CA THR A 280 -20.21 -6.95 -3.30
C THR A 280 -19.53 -8.10 -4.05
N GLU A 281 -19.02 -9.14 -3.36
CA GLU A 281 -18.36 -10.28 -3.98
C GLU A 281 -19.27 -11.01 -4.96
N LEU A 282 -18.71 -11.40 -6.11
CA LEU A 282 -19.34 -12.22 -7.13
C LEU A 282 -18.67 -13.59 -7.17
N THR A 283 -19.43 -14.62 -6.84
CA THR A 283 -18.97 -16.03 -6.83
C THR A 283 -19.43 -16.81 -8.06
N ASP A 284 -19.97 -16.12 -9.05
CA ASP A 284 -20.54 -16.62 -10.29
C ASP A 284 -19.65 -16.38 -11.52
N ALA A 285 -20.19 -16.62 -12.71
CA ALA A 285 -19.52 -16.40 -13.99
C ALA A 285 -19.08 -14.95 -14.22
N LEU A 286 -19.77 -13.97 -13.62
CA LEU A 286 -19.40 -12.55 -13.72
C LEU A 286 -18.13 -12.27 -12.90
N GLY A 287 -18.04 -12.82 -11.70
CA GLY A 287 -16.83 -12.73 -10.88
C GLY A 287 -15.61 -13.39 -11.57
N GLU A 288 -15.82 -14.55 -12.23
CA GLU A 288 -14.78 -15.21 -13.02
C GLU A 288 -14.37 -14.35 -14.23
N LYS A 289 -15.32 -13.72 -14.92
CA LYS A 289 -15.06 -12.81 -16.05
C LYS A 289 -14.22 -11.60 -15.61
N LEU A 290 -14.56 -10.96 -14.48
CA LEU A 290 -13.76 -9.87 -13.89
C LEU A 290 -12.34 -10.34 -13.53
N GLY A 291 -12.23 -11.48 -12.85
CA GLY A 291 -10.96 -12.04 -12.42
C GLY A 291 -10.01 -12.37 -13.57
N SER A 292 -10.52 -13.02 -14.60
CA SER A 292 -9.74 -13.42 -15.78
C SER A 292 -9.30 -12.22 -16.62
N ARG A 293 -10.23 -11.30 -16.93
CA ARG A 293 -9.91 -10.07 -17.68
C ARG A 293 -8.97 -9.14 -16.95
N GLY A 294 -9.22 -8.96 -15.66
CA GLY A 294 -8.38 -8.16 -14.79
C GLY A 294 -7.03 -8.77 -14.46
N ALA A 295 -6.77 -10.03 -14.87
CA ALA A 295 -5.60 -10.81 -14.45
C ALA A 295 -5.42 -10.73 -12.93
N GLU A 296 -6.50 -11.00 -12.18
CA GLU A 296 -6.56 -10.79 -10.73
C GLU A 296 -5.90 -11.96 -9.98
N PHE A 297 -4.56 -11.97 -10.05
CA PHE A 297 -3.69 -12.90 -9.32
C PHE A 297 -2.63 -12.12 -8.55
N GLY A 298 -2.29 -12.59 -7.35
CA GLY A 298 -1.27 -11.97 -6.51
C GLY A 298 0.11 -12.05 -7.17
N THR A 299 0.78 -10.93 -7.35
CA THR A 299 2.09 -10.83 -8.03
C THR A 299 3.18 -11.66 -7.34
N VAL A 300 3.10 -11.81 -6.02
CA VAL A 300 4.09 -12.52 -5.20
C VAL A 300 3.66 -13.95 -4.90
N THR A 301 2.38 -14.16 -4.61
CA THR A 301 1.85 -15.44 -4.13
C THR A 301 1.14 -16.25 -5.21
N GLY A 302 0.82 -15.66 -6.37
CA GLY A 302 -0.02 -16.27 -7.40
C GLY A 302 -1.48 -16.51 -6.97
N ARG A 303 -1.86 -16.10 -5.76
CA ARG A 303 -3.19 -16.35 -5.19
C ARG A 303 -4.24 -15.56 -5.98
N LYS A 304 -5.34 -16.23 -6.35
CA LYS A 304 -6.48 -15.60 -7.01
C LYS A 304 -7.13 -14.57 -6.07
N ARG A 305 -7.46 -13.41 -6.60
CA ARG A 305 -8.22 -12.38 -5.90
C ARG A 305 -9.71 -12.64 -6.06
N ARG A 306 -10.46 -12.39 -5.01
CA ARG A 306 -11.92 -12.33 -5.00
C ARG A 306 -12.33 -11.07 -5.74
N CYS A 307 -13.35 -11.13 -6.58
CA CYS A 307 -13.81 -10.01 -7.41
C CYS A 307 -15.27 -9.69 -7.12
N GLY A 308 -15.65 -8.43 -7.24
CA GLY A 308 -17.01 -7.97 -7.05
C GLY A 308 -17.28 -6.64 -7.76
N TRP A 309 -18.54 -6.22 -7.79
CA TRP A 309 -18.92 -4.94 -8.34
C TRP A 309 -18.31 -3.77 -7.58
N PHE A 310 -18.27 -2.61 -8.21
CA PHE A 310 -17.80 -1.37 -7.60
C PHE A 310 -18.65 -1.04 -6.37
N ASP A 311 -17.99 -0.79 -5.24
CA ASP A 311 -18.64 -0.45 -3.98
C ASP A 311 -18.42 1.03 -3.65
N SER A 312 -19.42 1.86 -4.00
CA SER A 312 -19.32 3.30 -3.79
C SER A 312 -19.45 3.69 -2.32
N VAL A 313 -20.09 2.86 -1.50
CA VAL A 313 -20.22 3.10 -0.05
C VAL A 313 -18.85 3.03 0.61
N LEU A 314 -18.10 1.96 0.34
CA LEU A 314 -16.74 1.79 0.84
C LEU A 314 -15.80 2.88 0.35
N VAL A 315 -15.83 3.20 -0.96
CA VAL A 315 -14.95 4.21 -1.53
C VAL A 315 -15.29 5.60 -0.99
N ARG A 316 -16.57 5.95 -0.83
CA ARG A 316 -16.99 7.21 -0.19
C ARG A 316 -16.47 7.31 1.25
N GLN A 317 -16.57 6.22 2.02
CA GLN A 317 -16.01 6.16 3.38
C GLN A 317 -14.50 6.40 3.37
N THR A 318 -13.77 5.80 2.41
CA THR A 318 -12.32 5.99 2.29
C THR A 318 -11.94 7.37 1.78
N VAL A 319 -12.77 8.02 0.97
CA VAL A 319 -12.60 9.43 0.57
C VAL A 319 -12.58 10.33 1.81
N VAL A 320 -13.53 10.12 2.72
CA VAL A 320 -13.63 10.92 3.95
C VAL A 320 -12.49 10.60 4.91
N THR A 321 -12.28 9.33 5.26
CA THR A 321 -11.27 8.92 6.26
C THR A 321 -9.84 9.07 5.77
N GLY A 322 -9.61 8.89 4.47
CA GLY A 322 -8.32 9.08 3.81
C GLY A 322 -8.00 10.53 3.46
N GLY A 323 -8.99 11.45 3.50
CA GLY A 323 -8.83 12.83 3.07
C GLY A 323 -8.51 12.96 1.58
N ILE A 324 -9.18 12.17 0.73
CA ILE A 324 -8.90 12.07 -0.70
C ILE A 324 -9.49 13.29 -1.44
N ASP A 325 -8.64 14.05 -2.13
CA ASP A 325 -9.04 15.22 -2.95
C ASP A 325 -9.50 14.83 -4.36
N GLY A 326 -9.04 13.69 -4.86
CA GLY A 326 -9.43 13.13 -6.15
C GLY A 326 -8.90 11.73 -6.32
N ILE A 327 -9.40 11.02 -7.32
CA ILE A 327 -9.06 9.63 -7.54
C ILE A 327 -8.33 9.38 -8.86
N ALA A 328 -7.49 8.34 -8.87
CA ALA A 328 -7.05 7.70 -10.09
C ALA A 328 -7.88 6.43 -10.29
N LEU A 329 -8.78 6.45 -11.26
CA LEU A 329 -9.62 5.31 -11.61
C LEU A 329 -8.83 4.39 -12.55
N THR A 330 -8.72 3.13 -12.19
CA THR A 330 -7.90 2.15 -12.90
C THR A 330 -8.73 0.99 -13.44
N LYS A 331 -8.18 0.29 -14.42
CA LYS A 331 -8.76 -0.95 -14.97
C LYS A 331 -10.18 -0.78 -15.53
N LEU A 332 -10.47 0.37 -16.14
CA LEU A 332 -11.75 0.60 -16.80
C LEU A 332 -11.98 -0.41 -17.93
N ASP A 333 -10.92 -0.77 -18.66
CA ASP A 333 -10.90 -1.72 -19.77
C ASP A 333 -11.37 -3.14 -19.38
N VAL A 334 -11.36 -3.49 -18.11
CA VAL A 334 -11.87 -4.78 -17.63
C VAL A 334 -13.40 -4.86 -17.74
N LEU A 335 -14.08 -3.72 -17.68
CA LEU A 335 -15.53 -3.62 -17.80
C LEU A 335 -16.02 -3.56 -19.25
N ASP A 336 -15.13 -3.51 -20.25
CA ASP A 336 -15.53 -3.54 -21.66
C ASP A 336 -16.41 -4.76 -21.96
N THR A 337 -17.41 -4.61 -22.82
CA THR A 337 -18.36 -5.68 -23.22
C THR A 337 -19.19 -6.29 -22.08
N PHE A 338 -19.44 -5.55 -21.01
CA PHE A 338 -20.55 -5.82 -20.11
C PHE A 338 -21.77 -5.03 -20.60
N ASP A 339 -22.92 -5.69 -20.70
CA ASP A 339 -24.17 -5.04 -21.12
C ASP A 339 -24.72 -4.15 -20.00
N GLU A 340 -24.60 -4.62 -18.77
CA GLU A 340 -25.00 -3.93 -17.55
C GLU A 340 -23.88 -3.99 -16.51
N ILE A 341 -23.72 -2.91 -15.75
CA ILE A 341 -22.75 -2.78 -14.68
C ILE A 341 -23.48 -2.34 -13.41
N ASN A 342 -23.26 -3.07 -12.32
CA ASN A 342 -23.86 -2.72 -11.04
C ASN A 342 -22.88 -1.92 -10.18
N ILE A 343 -23.39 -0.87 -9.53
CA ILE A 343 -22.69 -0.05 -8.55
C ILE A 343 -23.40 -0.21 -7.22
N CYS A 344 -22.71 -0.65 -6.17
CA CYS A 344 -23.29 -0.69 -4.84
C CYS A 344 -23.41 0.74 -4.27
N THR A 345 -24.63 1.13 -3.91
CA THR A 345 -24.97 2.48 -3.42
C THR A 345 -25.39 2.50 -1.95
N GLY A 346 -25.64 1.35 -1.36
CA GLY A 346 -26.04 1.16 0.04
C GLY A 346 -25.97 -0.31 0.44
N TYR A 347 -26.24 -0.59 1.70
CA TYR A 347 -26.41 -1.95 2.21
C TYR A 347 -27.74 -2.10 2.92
N ARG A 348 -28.23 -3.35 2.95
CA ARG A 348 -29.31 -3.76 3.84
C ARG A 348 -28.73 -4.67 4.91
N LEU A 349 -28.83 -4.25 6.17
CA LEU A 349 -28.41 -5.00 7.37
C LEU A 349 -29.64 -5.26 8.22
N ASP A 350 -29.97 -6.53 8.45
CA ASP A 350 -31.10 -6.99 9.28
C ASP A 350 -32.44 -6.28 8.93
N GLY A 351 -32.64 -6.03 7.62
CA GLY A 351 -33.85 -5.38 7.09
C GLY A 351 -33.81 -3.86 7.02
N GLN A 352 -32.79 -3.21 7.57
CA GLN A 352 -32.61 -1.75 7.54
C GLN A 352 -31.59 -1.35 6.45
N GLU A 353 -31.86 -0.27 5.75
CA GLU A 353 -30.90 0.30 4.80
C GLU A 353 -29.89 1.19 5.54
N ILE A 354 -28.62 0.99 5.24
CA ILE A 354 -27.50 1.75 5.81
C ILE A 354 -26.57 2.25 4.68
N ASP A 355 -25.92 3.38 4.93
CA ASP A 355 -25.06 4.09 3.96
C ASP A 355 -23.57 4.02 4.29
N HIS A 356 -23.20 3.13 5.20
CA HIS A 356 -21.81 2.89 5.64
C HIS A 356 -21.58 1.41 5.91
N LEU A 357 -20.33 0.96 5.89
CA LEU A 357 -19.97 -0.39 6.33
C LEU A 357 -19.84 -0.40 7.86
N PRO A 358 -20.55 -1.31 8.57
CA PRO A 358 -20.40 -1.47 10.01
C PRO A 358 -18.96 -1.79 10.42
N VAL A 359 -18.58 -1.50 11.65
CA VAL A 359 -17.25 -1.82 12.19
C VAL A 359 -17.11 -3.29 12.56
N ASP A 360 -18.19 -3.91 13.03
CA ASP A 360 -18.20 -5.32 13.45
C ASP A 360 -18.16 -6.26 12.24
N ALA A 361 -17.21 -7.20 12.24
CA ALA A 361 -17.00 -8.13 11.12
C ALA A 361 -18.20 -9.06 10.86
N ASN A 362 -19.00 -9.41 11.90
CA ASN A 362 -20.19 -10.24 11.73
C ASN A 362 -21.33 -9.42 11.10
N GLU A 363 -21.43 -8.14 11.44
CA GLU A 363 -22.37 -7.22 10.79
C GLU A 363 -21.97 -7.01 9.33
N GLN A 364 -20.69 -6.77 9.05
CA GLN A 364 -20.18 -6.69 7.67
C GLN A 364 -20.55 -7.92 6.85
N ALA A 365 -20.43 -9.12 7.42
CA ALA A 365 -20.76 -10.37 6.74
C ALA A 365 -22.27 -10.54 6.43
N ARG A 366 -23.15 -9.83 7.17
CA ARG A 366 -24.60 -9.83 6.93
C ARG A 366 -25.08 -8.71 6.02
N CYS A 367 -24.20 -7.78 5.66
CA CYS A 367 -24.55 -6.70 4.73
C CYS A 367 -24.90 -7.26 3.36
N VAL A 368 -26.09 -6.94 2.86
CA VAL A 368 -26.54 -7.27 1.51
C VAL A 368 -26.46 -5.99 0.68
N PRO A 369 -25.69 -5.98 -0.42
CA PRO A 369 -25.51 -4.77 -1.22
C PRO A 369 -26.82 -4.37 -1.93
N ILE A 370 -27.07 -3.06 -1.99
CA ILE A 370 -28.11 -2.44 -2.79
C ILE A 370 -27.44 -1.87 -4.03
N TYR A 371 -27.90 -2.30 -5.19
CA TYR A 371 -27.28 -1.94 -6.46
C TYR A 371 -28.11 -0.94 -7.26
N GLU A 372 -27.41 -0.01 -7.89
CA GLU A 372 -27.84 0.75 -9.04
C GLU A 372 -27.25 0.11 -10.30
N THR A 373 -28.10 -0.25 -11.27
CA THR A 373 -27.65 -0.80 -12.54
C THR A 373 -27.50 0.31 -13.56
N VAL A 374 -26.35 0.39 -14.21
CA VAL A 374 -26.07 1.33 -15.30
C VAL A 374 -25.80 0.56 -16.59
N GLU A 375 -26.07 1.21 -17.73
CA GLU A 375 -25.77 0.69 -19.05
C GLU A 375 -24.27 0.52 -19.23
N GLY A 376 -23.84 -0.64 -19.72
CA GLY A 376 -22.46 -0.91 -20.06
C GLY A 376 -22.08 -0.39 -21.46
N TRP A 377 -21.00 -0.91 -22.01
CA TRP A 377 -20.50 -0.53 -23.34
C TRP A 377 -19.88 -1.73 -24.06
N SER A 378 -20.02 -1.73 -25.39
CA SER A 378 -19.48 -2.78 -26.27
C SER A 378 -18.12 -2.42 -26.85
N GLU A 379 -17.84 -1.14 -27.01
CA GLU A 379 -16.59 -0.63 -27.55
C GLU A 379 -15.45 -0.77 -26.54
N SER A 380 -14.21 -0.88 -27.04
CA SER A 380 -13.06 -0.97 -26.16
C SER A 380 -12.66 0.40 -25.61
N THR A 381 -12.45 0.47 -24.29
CA THR A 381 -11.83 1.63 -23.64
C THR A 381 -10.32 1.50 -23.58
N ARG A 382 -9.79 0.32 -23.94
CA ARG A 382 -8.36 0.00 -23.80
C ARG A 382 -7.49 0.88 -24.68
N GLY A 383 -6.52 1.54 -24.06
CA GLY A 383 -5.56 2.39 -24.76
C GLY A 383 -6.07 3.80 -25.05
N ALA A 384 -7.28 4.16 -24.64
CA ALA A 384 -7.80 5.53 -24.76
C ALA A 384 -6.90 6.51 -23.99
N ARG A 385 -6.55 7.63 -24.62
CA ARG A 385 -5.67 8.69 -24.09
C ARG A 385 -6.37 10.04 -23.98
N SER A 386 -7.63 10.12 -24.38
CA SER A 386 -8.48 11.29 -24.24
C SER A 386 -9.91 10.89 -23.91
N TRP A 387 -10.68 11.82 -23.34
CA TRP A 387 -12.11 11.60 -23.07
C TRP A 387 -12.93 11.35 -24.34
N ALA A 388 -12.53 11.93 -25.47
CA ALA A 388 -13.22 11.79 -26.74
C ALA A 388 -13.12 10.37 -27.32
N GLU A 389 -12.17 9.58 -26.88
CA GLU A 389 -11.99 8.18 -27.32
C GLU A 389 -12.81 7.20 -26.46
N LEU A 390 -13.44 7.67 -25.38
CA LEU A 390 -14.25 6.80 -24.53
C LEU A 390 -15.69 6.70 -25.01
N PRO A 391 -16.33 5.51 -24.93
CA PRO A 391 -17.77 5.36 -25.14
C PRO A 391 -18.56 6.28 -24.23
N ALA A 392 -19.68 6.81 -24.72
CA ALA A 392 -20.52 7.73 -23.95
C ALA A 392 -21.05 7.08 -22.64
N THR A 393 -21.38 5.79 -22.66
CA THR A 393 -21.82 5.04 -21.47
C THR A 393 -20.68 4.83 -20.48
N ALA A 394 -19.45 4.60 -20.94
CA ALA A 394 -18.28 4.57 -20.05
C ALA A 394 -18.06 5.93 -19.36
N VAL A 395 -18.23 7.04 -20.08
CA VAL A 395 -18.16 8.39 -19.49
C VAL A 395 -19.27 8.58 -18.46
N LYS A 396 -20.51 8.14 -18.73
CA LYS A 396 -21.63 8.19 -17.78
C LYS A 396 -21.31 7.39 -16.51
N TYR A 397 -20.76 6.18 -16.66
CA TYR A 397 -20.32 5.35 -15.53
C TYR A 397 -19.30 6.10 -14.66
N ILE A 398 -18.26 6.68 -15.27
CA ILE A 398 -17.23 7.42 -14.54
C ILE A 398 -17.84 8.61 -13.77
N ARG A 399 -18.71 9.38 -14.42
CA ARG A 399 -19.39 10.51 -13.77
C ARG A 399 -20.28 10.06 -12.62
N ARG A 400 -20.98 8.93 -12.80
CA ARG A 400 -21.80 8.38 -11.72
C ARG A 400 -20.96 7.92 -10.52
N VAL A 401 -19.80 7.33 -10.76
CA VAL A 401 -18.83 7.00 -9.69
C VAL A 401 -18.40 8.26 -8.95
N GLU A 402 -17.99 9.34 -9.65
CA GLU A 402 -17.61 10.62 -9.04
C GLU A 402 -18.73 11.18 -8.12
N GLU A 403 -19.96 11.17 -8.60
CA GLU A 403 -21.14 11.65 -7.83
C GLU A 403 -21.34 10.84 -6.56
N LEU A 404 -21.29 9.50 -6.66
CA LEU A 404 -21.55 8.60 -5.52
C LEU A 404 -20.47 8.65 -4.44
N ILE A 405 -19.22 8.83 -4.84
CA ILE A 405 -18.10 8.87 -3.89
C ILE A 405 -17.75 10.26 -3.38
N GLY A 406 -18.23 11.31 -4.07
CA GLY A 406 -17.97 12.71 -3.72
C GLY A 406 -16.55 13.19 -4.00
N ALA A 407 -15.82 12.54 -4.93
CA ALA A 407 -14.46 12.92 -5.33
C ALA A 407 -14.29 12.84 -6.85
N PRO A 408 -13.58 13.83 -7.47
CA PRO A 408 -13.39 13.85 -8.92
C PRO A 408 -12.33 12.85 -9.37
N VAL A 409 -12.45 12.36 -10.61
CA VAL A 409 -11.39 11.60 -11.29
C VAL A 409 -10.31 12.59 -11.76
N ALA A 410 -9.13 12.50 -11.14
CA ALA A 410 -7.95 13.26 -11.53
C ALA A 410 -7.13 12.54 -12.62
N LEU A 411 -7.10 11.22 -12.57
CA LEU A 411 -6.42 10.35 -13.53
C LEU A 411 -7.30 9.17 -13.92
N LEU A 412 -7.30 8.78 -15.18
CA LEU A 412 -7.99 7.59 -15.67
C LEU A 412 -6.98 6.67 -16.36
N SER A 413 -6.85 5.44 -15.88
CA SER A 413 -5.99 4.41 -16.47
C SER A 413 -6.83 3.44 -17.29
N THR A 414 -6.57 3.36 -18.57
CA THR A 414 -7.35 2.60 -19.56
C THR A 414 -6.68 1.30 -20.02
N SER A 415 -5.43 1.03 -19.58
CA SER A 415 -4.72 -0.24 -19.79
C SER A 415 -3.57 -0.41 -18.79
N PRO A 416 -2.87 -1.54 -18.77
CA PRO A 416 -1.66 -1.71 -17.97
C PRO A 416 -0.49 -0.79 -18.41
N GLU A 417 -0.47 -0.35 -19.66
CA GLU A 417 0.62 0.46 -20.23
C GLU A 417 0.63 1.87 -19.59
N ARG A 418 1.84 2.35 -19.30
CA ARG A 418 2.06 3.63 -18.62
C ARG A 418 1.41 4.82 -19.34
N GLU A 419 1.59 4.87 -20.66
CA GLU A 419 1.15 5.99 -21.51
C GLU A 419 -0.39 6.01 -21.70
N ASP A 420 -1.07 4.90 -21.41
CA ASP A 420 -2.51 4.80 -21.52
C ASP A 420 -3.18 5.33 -20.22
N THR A 421 -2.91 6.61 -19.97
CA THR A 421 -3.42 7.35 -18.80
C THR A 421 -3.91 8.72 -19.23
N ILE A 422 -5.18 9.00 -19.00
CA ILE A 422 -5.79 10.30 -19.24
C ILE A 422 -5.57 11.16 -17.99
N LEU A 423 -4.86 12.28 -18.15
CA LEU A 423 -4.68 13.27 -17.09
C LEU A 423 -5.85 14.27 -17.17
N VAL A 424 -6.66 14.30 -16.12
CA VAL A 424 -7.80 15.23 -16.00
C VAL A 424 -7.43 16.43 -15.14
N ARG A 425 -6.75 16.17 -14.01
CA ARG A 425 -6.18 17.20 -13.11
C ARG A 425 -4.77 16.78 -12.72
N ASP A 426 -3.85 17.72 -12.73
CA ASP A 426 -2.47 17.44 -12.29
C ASP A 426 -2.38 17.58 -10.75
N PRO A 427 -2.18 16.47 -10.00
CA PRO A 427 -2.12 16.50 -8.54
C PRO A 427 -1.00 17.39 -7.97
N PHE A 428 0.05 17.71 -8.77
CA PHE A 428 1.13 18.61 -8.34
C PHE A 428 0.83 20.09 -8.57
N VAL A 429 -0.18 20.42 -9.35
CA VAL A 429 -0.48 21.80 -9.77
C VAL A 429 -1.87 22.24 -9.31
N ASP A 430 -2.87 21.40 -9.52
CA ASP A 430 -4.29 21.71 -9.30
C ASP A 430 -4.69 21.38 -7.85
N ARG A 431 -5.27 22.33 -7.16
CA ARG A 431 -5.93 22.17 -5.86
C ARG A 431 -7.44 22.32 -6.01
#